data_120f6f7ac5a9c74dc2049b101de32cad
#
_entry.id   120f6f7ac5a9c74dc2049b101de32cad
#
_cell.length_a   1.000
_cell.length_b   1.000
_cell.length_c   1.000
_cell.angle_alpha   90.00
_cell.angle_beta   90.00
_cell.angle_gamma   90.00
#
_symmetry.space_group_name_H-M   'P 1'
#
loop_
_entity.id
_entity.type
_entity.pdbx_description
1 polymer ?
#
loop_
_entity_poly.entity_id
_entity_poly.type
_entity_poly.pdbx_seq_one_letter_code
_entity_poly.pdbx_strand_id
1 'polypeptide(L)'
;MICLSQQLLDTSSTQKEEEISMLQGWIQIGITLVLIVAITPIFGGYIARVFLGQKTLLDKALNPIERLIFKFSGIPSQMQMTVWQYIRAVLYSNFVMAILLFLMIIFQGILPLNPTGLSATSWDTALHTTISFITNTNQQHYSGETTLSYFTQMLGLGFLFFTSAATGIAVAIAFIRGLTGRSLGNFYGDLTLAITRILLPISIIGAIIFVAAGVPETLSVPVIVPTLEDGNISQAIAIGPVAHFEIIKQLGENGGGFFGSNSAHPFENPNGFTNLIQILTMISIPTALIFTYGEIANSRKQAWLVFGMVFILYVAFIIIVGIGEYQGNPLVNALLGSQSPNLEGKEVRFGWAQSALFAVTTTGTMTGAVNSMHDSLMPSGGFITLSNMFLQIIWGGQGTGTAYLFSYSILAVFVTGLMVGRTPEFLGRKIEKNEVVLTSFLILLIHPIFILIPSAIALAFPDQLAGISNAGFHGLSQVVYEYASAAANNGSGFEGLADSQPAATGLWWNLSTSVSLLGGRYIPLIALLLLADGISRKQPVAMTTGTLRTDTVLFTSVTAGVILIMGALTFFPVLALGSVAEAFLIARGG
;
A
#
# COMPACT_ATOMS: atom_id res chain seq x y z
N MET A 1 -3.36 -44.63 36.87
CA MET A 1 -3.20 -45.06 35.49
C MET A 1 -4.22 -44.43 34.54
N ILE A 2 -5.50 -44.35 34.85
CA ILE A 2 -6.55 -43.76 33.98
C ILE A 2 -6.34 -42.25 33.74
N CYS A 3 -5.88 -41.49 34.72
CA CYS A 3 -5.61 -40.05 34.58
C CYS A 3 -4.41 -39.74 33.68
N LEU A 4 -3.36 -40.57 33.70
CA LEU A 4 -2.20 -40.44 32.83
C LEU A 4 -2.50 -40.83 31.37
N SER A 5 -3.42 -41.80 31.17
CA SER A 5 -3.83 -42.18 29.81
C SER A 5 -4.77 -41.15 29.16
N GLN A 6 -5.60 -40.46 29.94
CA GLN A 6 -6.41 -39.33 29.46
C GLN A 6 -5.55 -38.11 29.13
N GLN A 7 -4.59 -37.76 29.99
CA GLN A 7 -3.65 -36.67 29.68
C GLN A 7 -2.80 -36.94 28.43
N LEU A 8 -2.36 -38.18 28.19
CA LEU A 8 -1.60 -38.54 26.97
C LEU A 8 -2.48 -38.57 25.71
N LEU A 9 -3.78 -38.88 25.84
CA LEU A 9 -4.75 -38.80 24.72
C LEU A 9 -5.11 -37.34 24.40
N ASP A 10 -5.32 -36.50 25.42
CA ASP A 10 -5.57 -35.06 25.24
C ASP A 10 -4.37 -34.34 24.62
N THR A 11 -3.15 -34.62 25.06
CA THR A 11 -1.94 -34.03 24.47
C THR A 11 -1.72 -34.47 23.01
N SER A 12 -2.07 -35.72 22.66
CA SER A 12 -1.93 -36.18 21.28
C SER A 12 -3.02 -35.63 20.33
N SER A 13 -4.19 -35.29 20.85
CA SER A 13 -5.28 -34.66 20.07
C SER A 13 -5.01 -33.18 19.84
N THR A 14 -4.57 -32.44 20.86
CA THR A 14 -4.19 -31.03 20.74
C THR A 14 -3.00 -30.82 19.81
N GLN A 15 -1.98 -31.67 19.89
CA GLN A 15 -0.81 -31.59 19.01
C GLN A 15 -1.18 -31.87 17.54
N LYS A 16 -2.11 -32.79 17.27
CA LYS A 16 -2.65 -33.02 15.92
C LYS A 16 -3.48 -31.85 15.41
N GLU A 17 -4.29 -31.21 16.25
CA GLU A 17 -5.07 -30.04 15.87
C GLU A 17 -4.18 -28.85 15.53
N GLU A 18 -3.09 -28.64 16.28
CA GLU A 18 -2.08 -27.61 16.01
C GLU A 18 -1.35 -27.86 14.66
N GLU A 19 -0.91 -29.09 14.39
CA GLU A 19 -0.29 -29.45 13.11
C GLU A 19 -1.23 -29.25 11.93
N ILE A 20 -2.52 -29.59 12.07
CA ILE A 20 -3.53 -29.40 11.02
C ILE A 20 -3.76 -27.90 10.80
N SER A 21 -3.86 -27.09 11.84
CA SER A 21 -4.03 -25.64 11.76
C SER A 21 -2.84 -24.98 11.07
N MET A 22 -1.62 -25.39 11.40
CA MET A 22 -0.40 -24.92 10.74
C MET A 22 -0.40 -25.24 9.25
N LEU A 23 -0.69 -26.49 8.90
CA LEU A 23 -0.72 -26.93 7.50
C LEU A 23 -1.78 -26.16 6.69
N GLN A 24 -2.98 -25.97 7.25
CA GLN A 24 -4.05 -25.21 6.62
C GLN A 24 -3.63 -23.75 6.36
N GLY A 25 -2.97 -23.10 7.31
CA GLY A 25 -2.46 -21.74 7.14
C GLY A 25 -1.47 -21.62 5.98
N TRP A 26 -0.47 -22.52 5.90
CA TRP A 26 0.50 -22.52 4.80
C TRP A 26 -0.12 -22.88 3.46
N ILE A 27 -1.13 -23.75 3.41
CA ILE A 27 -1.87 -24.06 2.18
C ILE A 27 -2.62 -22.81 1.68
N GLN A 28 -3.27 -22.05 2.55
CA GLN A 28 -3.97 -20.81 2.18
C GLN A 28 -3.00 -19.78 1.59
N ILE A 29 -1.84 -19.59 2.23
CA ILE A 29 -0.76 -18.75 1.71
C ILE A 29 -0.31 -19.25 0.34
N GLY A 30 -0.03 -20.55 0.20
CA GLY A 30 0.42 -21.16 -1.05
C GLY A 30 -0.55 -20.98 -2.20
N ILE A 31 -1.85 -21.18 -1.97
CA ILE A 31 -2.90 -20.95 -2.98
C ILE A 31 -2.89 -19.49 -3.43
N THR A 32 -2.82 -18.55 -2.50
CA THR A 32 -2.78 -17.12 -2.83
C THR A 32 -1.57 -16.77 -3.68
N LEU A 33 -0.38 -17.28 -3.34
CA LEU A 33 0.85 -17.05 -4.11
C LEU A 33 0.75 -17.61 -5.54
N VAL A 34 0.17 -18.79 -5.71
CA VAL A 34 -0.06 -19.39 -7.04
C VAL A 34 -1.01 -18.53 -7.88
N LEU A 35 -2.10 -18.04 -7.29
CA LEU A 35 -3.05 -17.16 -7.98
C LEU A 35 -2.39 -15.83 -8.39
N ILE A 36 -1.56 -15.23 -7.55
CA ILE A 36 -0.80 -14.02 -7.88
C ILE A 36 0.07 -14.26 -9.13
N VAL A 37 0.86 -15.34 -9.16
CA VAL A 37 1.72 -15.66 -10.30
C VAL A 37 0.92 -15.89 -11.58
N ALA A 38 -0.25 -16.54 -11.47
CA ALA A 38 -1.11 -16.83 -12.63
C ALA A 38 -1.77 -15.58 -13.22
N ILE A 39 -2.28 -14.67 -12.37
CA ILE A 39 -3.05 -13.48 -12.80
C ILE A 39 -2.14 -12.38 -13.33
N THR A 40 -0.99 -12.17 -12.72
CA THR A 40 -0.10 -11.03 -12.96
C THR A 40 0.32 -10.82 -14.42
N PRO A 41 0.85 -11.81 -15.17
CA PRO A 41 1.27 -11.59 -16.56
C PRO A 41 0.10 -11.33 -17.50
N ILE A 42 -1.06 -11.92 -17.24
CA ILE A 42 -2.29 -11.74 -18.02
C ILE A 42 -2.78 -10.29 -17.87
N PHE A 43 -2.84 -9.82 -16.64
CA PHE A 43 -3.29 -8.47 -16.33
C PHE A 43 -2.28 -7.41 -16.81
N GLY A 44 -0.98 -7.65 -16.66
CA GLY A 44 0.06 -6.77 -17.21
C GLY A 44 0.02 -6.62 -18.72
N GLY A 45 -0.23 -7.72 -19.44
CA GLY A 45 -0.47 -7.70 -20.89
C GLY A 45 -1.73 -6.93 -21.28
N TYR A 46 -2.79 -6.97 -20.45
CA TYR A 46 -3.99 -6.16 -20.67
C TYR A 46 -3.71 -4.65 -20.48
N ILE A 47 -3.07 -4.26 -19.36
CA ILE A 47 -2.69 -2.87 -19.07
C ILE A 47 -1.80 -2.33 -20.20
N ALA A 48 -0.81 -3.10 -20.65
CA ALA A 48 0.06 -2.69 -21.76
C ALA A 48 -0.75 -2.40 -23.04
N ARG A 49 -1.72 -3.25 -23.40
CA ARG A 49 -2.58 -3.02 -24.57
C ARG A 49 -3.40 -1.75 -24.45
N VAL A 50 -3.95 -1.46 -23.28
CA VAL A 50 -4.70 -0.21 -23.02
C VAL A 50 -3.83 1.01 -23.32
N PHE A 51 -2.64 1.09 -22.74
CA PHE A 51 -1.77 2.27 -22.87
C PHE A 51 -0.94 2.32 -24.16
N LEU A 52 -0.88 1.23 -24.92
CA LEU A 52 -0.36 1.21 -26.29
C LEU A 52 -1.43 1.54 -27.34
N GLY A 53 -2.69 1.76 -26.93
CA GLY A 53 -3.81 2.03 -27.84
C GLY A 53 -4.20 0.83 -28.71
N GLN A 54 -3.89 -0.39 -28.25
CA GLN A 54 -4.25 -1.63 -28.95
C GLN A 54 -5.69 -2.03 -28.62
N LYS A 55 -6.31 -2.84 -29.49
CA LYS A 55 -7.69 -3.30 -29.30
C LYS A 55 -7.85 -4.11 -28.02
N THR A 56 -8.88 -3.80 -27.24
CA THR A 56 -9.28 -4.51 -26.03
C THR A 56 -10.73 -4.97 -26.09
N LEU A 57 -11.11 -5.87 -25.20
CA LEU A 57 -12.48 -6.38 -25.13
C LEU A 57 -13.51 -5.30 -24.81
N LEU A 58 -13.12 -4.26 -24.06
CA LEU A 58 -14.00 -3.20 -23.59
C LEU A 58 -14.18 -2.04 -24.57
N ASP A 59 -13.49 -2.03 -25.71
CA ASP A 59 -13.50 -0.91 -26.66
C ASP A 59 -14.90 -0.51 -27.14
N LYS A 60 -15.76 -1.51 -27.42
CA LYS A 60 -17.12 -1.24 -27.93
C LYS A 60 -17.97 -0.47 -26.89
N ALA A 61 -17.80 -0.78 -25.61
CA ALA A 61 -18.57 -0.16 -24.54
C ALA A 61 -17.96 1.18 -24.08
N LEU A 62 -16.64 1.27 -23.98
CA LEU A 62 -15.94 2.40 -23.34
C LEU A 62 -15.52 3.50 -24.30
N ASN A 63 -15.19 3.20 -25.58
CA ASN A 63 -14.80 4.23 -26.55
C ASN A 63 -15.83 5.38 -26.68
N PRO A 64 -17.17 5.15 -26.68
CA PRO A 64 -18.13 6.24 -26.73
C PRO A 64 -18.05 7.15 -25.51
N ILE A 65 -17.91 6.54 -24.32
CA ILE A 65 -17.81 7.26 -23.03
C ILE A 65 -16.55 8.11 -23.00
N GLU A 66 -15.41 7.54 -23.36
CA GLU A 66 -14.13 8.25 -23.41
C GLU A 66 -14.16 9.42 -24.40
N ARG A 67 -14.74 9.23 -25.60
CA ARG A 67 -14.93 10.32 -26.57
C ARG A 67 -15.76 11.46 -25.99
N LEU A 68 -16.80 11.12 -25.21
CA LEU A 68 -17.64 12.11 -24.56
C LEU A 68 -16.84 12.90 -23.52
N ILE A 69 -16.06 12.19 -22.67
CA ILE A 69 -15.18 12.82 -21.67
C ILE A 69 -14.19 13.78 -22.34
N PHE A 70 -13.47 13.32 -23.38
CA PHE A 70 -12.51 14.16 -24.09
C PHE A 70 -13.16 15.34 -24.82
N LYS A 71 -14.38 15.16 -25.34
CA LYS A 71 -15.13 16.25 -25.98
C LYS A 71 -15.53 17.32 -24.96
N PHE A 72 -16.01 16.92 -23.77
CA PHE A 72 -16.41 17.88 -22.74
C PHE A 72 -15.23 18.54 -22.04
N SER A 73 -14.13 17.81 -21.82
CA SER A 73 -12.93 18.38 -21.21
C SER A 73 -12.14 19.30 -22.13
N GLY A 74 -12.40 19.24 -23.44
CA GLY A 74 -11.65 20.03 -24.44
C GLY A 74 -10.18 19.61 -24.58
N ILE A 75 -9.78 18.47 -24.00
CA ILE A 75 -8.39 17.99 -23.99
C ILE A 75 -8.22 16.94 -25.09
N PRO A 76 -7.37 17.20 -26.12
CA PRO A 76 -7.07 16.21 -27.14
C PRO A 76 -6.30 15.03 -26.52
N SER A 77 -6.84 13.82 -26.60
CA SER A 77 -6.21 12.60 -26.06
C SER A 77 -4.83 12.29 -26.65
N GLN A 78 -4.56 12.77 -27.87
CA GLN A 78 -3.29 12.58 -28.60
C GLN A 78 -2.24 13.67 -28.37
N MET A 79 -2.57 14.72 -27.60
CA MET A 79 -1.64 15.80 -27.29
C MET A 79 -0.49 15.28 -26.43
N GLN A 80 0.75 15.43 -26.90
CA GLN A 80 1.94 15.09 -26.11
C GLN A 80 2.29 16.25 -25.20
N MET A 81 2.50 15.97 -23.92
CA MET A 81 2.90 16.95 -22.91
C MET A 81 4.41 16.96 -22.75
N THR A 82 4.99 18.15 -22.56
CA THR A 82 6.35 18.26 -22.00
C THR A 82 6.32 17.82 -20.52
N VAL A 83 7.48 17.47 -19.95
CA VAL A 83 7.55 17.05 -18.55
C VAL A 83 6.95 18.10 -17.61
N TRP A 84 7.19 19.37 -17.83
CA TRP A 84 6.63 20.46 -17.01
C TRP A 84 5.12 20.65 -17.18
N GLN A 85 4.58 20.38 -18.37
CA GLN A 85 3.13 20.36 -18.56
C GLN A 85 2.50 19.18 -17.83
N TYR A 86 3.14 18.01 -17.89
CA TYR A 86 2.68 16.81 -17.18
C TYR A 86 2.69 17.03 -15.67
N ILE A 87 3.79 17.51 -15.09
CA ILE A 87 3.92 17.83 -13.66
C ILE A 87 2.84 18.84 -13.22
N ARG A 88 2.70 19.95 -13.97
CA ARG A 88 1.66 20.96 -13.66
C ARG A 88 0.26 20.39 -13.75
N ALA A 89 -0.03 19.51 -14.69
CA ALA A 89 -1.33 18.85 -14.81
C ALA A 89 -1.62 17.96 -13.59
N VAL A 90 -0.64 17.18 -13.14
CA VAL A 90 -0.75 16.38 -11.90
C VAL A 90 -1.03 17.27 -10.69
N LEU A 91 -0.19 18.28 -10.45
CA LEU A 91 -0.30 19.12 -9.26
C LEU A 91 -1.59 19.93 -9.25
N TYR A 92 -1.97 20.53 -10.38
CA TYR A 92 -3.18 21.34 -10.48
C TYR A 92 -4.45 20.50 -10.28
N SER A 93 -4.56 19.34 -10.92
CA SER A 93 -5.74 18.49 -10.76
C SER A 93 -5.90 17.99 -9.32
N ASN A 94 -4.79 17.55 -8.70
CA ASN A 94 -4.83 17.12 -7.30
C ASN A 94 -5.17 18.29 -6.35
N PHE A 95 -4.66 19.49 -6.59
CA PHE A 95 -4.97 20.65 -5.79
C PHE A 95 -6.46 21.04 -5.87
N VAL A 96 -7.05 20.99 -7.07
CA VAL A 96 -8.49 21.25 -7.23
C VAL A 96 -9.33 20.19 -6.50
N MET A 97 -8.97 18.92 -6.64
CA MET A 97 -9.65 17.82 -5.93
C MET A 97 -9.51 17.95 -4.41
N ALA A 98 -8.34 18.39 -3.92
CA ALA A 98 -8.12 18.66 -2.50
C ALA A 98 -9.07 19.74 -1.97
N ILE A 99 -9.19 20.87 -2.66
CA ILE A 99 -10.13 21.93 -2.25
C ILE A 99 -11.56 21.40 -2.19
N LEU A 100 -11.98 20.63 -3.19
CA LEU A 100 -13.34 20.09 -3.23
C LEU A 100 -13.60 19.14 -2.05
N LEU A 101 -12.69 18.20 -1.77
CA LEU A 101 -12.87 17.30 -0.63
C LEU A 101 -12.84 18.05 0.71
N PHE A 102 -11.90 18.98 0.91
CA PHE A 102 -11.84 19.80 2.13
C PHE A 102 -13.17 20.52 2.39
N LEU A 103 -13.73 21.17 1.35
CA LEU A 103 -15.01 21.85 1.46
C LEU A 103 -16.15 20.86 1.75
N MET A 104 -16.14 19.66 1.13
CA MET A 104 -17.17 18.64 1.41
C MET A 104 -17.13 18.19 2.87
N ILE A 105 -15.97 18.01 3.48
CA ILE A 105 -15.82 17.62 4.89
C ILE A 105 -16.29 18.76 5.82
N ILE A 106 -15.86 19.99 5.54
CA ILE A 106 -16.23 21.16 6.38
C ILE A 106 -17.72 21.47 6.30
N PHE A 107 -18.34 21.24 5.16
CA PHE A 107 -19.77 21.53 4.97
C PHE A 107 -20.68 20.30 5.03
N GLN A 108 -20.16 19.13 5.46
CA GLN A 108 -20.94 17.88 5.44
C GLN A 108 -22.26 17.94 6.21
N GLY A 109 -22.37 18.78 7.25
CA GLY A 109 -23.59 18.93 8.04
C GLY A 109 -24.79 19.47 7.28
N ILE A 110 -24.56 20.16 6.15
CA ILE A 110 -25.62 20.68 5.27
C ILE A 110 -25.75 19.91 3.95
N LEU A 111 -24.87 18.92 3.71
CA LEU A 111 -24.91 18.10 2.50
C LEU A 111 -25.94 16.96 2.65
N PRO A 112 -26.49 16.44 1.54
CA PRO A 112 -27.44 15.33 1.56
C PRO A 112 -26.77 14.03 2.00
N LEU A 113 -27.56 12.95 2.15
CA LEU A 113 -27.07 11.62 2.54
C LEU A 113 -26.28 11.62 3.86
N ASN A 114 -26.76 12.39 4.83
CA ASN A 114 -26.24 12.45 6.19
C ASN A 114 -27.33 11.98 7.20
N PRO A 115 -27.63 10.66 7.21
CA PRO A 115 -28.78 10.16 7.97
C PRO A 115 -28.61 10.26 9.49
N THR A 116 -27.39 10.38 9.98
CA THR A 116 -27.04 10.49 11.40
C THR A 116 -26.83 11.95 11.85
N GLY A 117 -26.92 12.91 10.92
CA GLY A 117 -26.77 14.34 11.24
C GLY A 117 -25.36 14.73 11.68
N LEU A 118 -24.33 14.10 11.14
CA LEU A 118 -22.92 14.37 11.47
C LEU A 118 -22.56 15.83 11.12
N SER A 119 -21.93 16.50 12.07
CA SER A 119 -21.42 17.87 11.89
C SER A 119 -20.06 17.88 11.18
N ALA A 120 -19.53 19.07 10.89
CA ALA A 120 -18.17 19.23 10.40
C ALA A 120 -17.14 18.62 11.37
N THR A 121 -16.06 18.09 10.83
CA THR A 121 -14.89 17.70 11.64
C THR A 121 -14.08 18.95 12.02
N SER A 122 -13.09 18.81 12.89
CA SER A 122 -12.10 19.86 13.12
C SER A 122 -11.34 20.18 11.82
N TRP A 123 -10.88 21.40 11.66
CA TRP A 123 -10.22 21.84 10.42
C TRP A 123 -8.91 21.06 10.13
N ASP A 124 -8.20 20.67 11.17
CA ASP A 124 -6.96 19.90 11.09
C ASP A 124 -7.21 18.45 10.65
N THR A 125 -8.25 17.80 11.16
CA THR A 125 -8.71 16.49 10.67
C THR A 125 -9.19 16.56 9.23
N ALA A 126 -9.95 17.60 8.86
CA ALA A 126 -10.37 17.80 7.47
C ALA A 126 -9.19 18.03 6.54
N LEU A 127 -8.17 18.79 6.97
CA LEU A 127 -6.95 19.03 6.21
C LEU A 127 -6.13 17.75 6.04
N HIS A 128 -5.88 17.03 7.13
CA HIS A 128 -5.17 15.76 7.11
C HIS A 128 -5.86 14.75 6.19
N THR A 129 -7.16 14.54 6.37
CA THR A 129 -7.96 13.64 5.52
C THR A 129 -7.82 14.01 4.05
N THR A 130 -7.97 15.29 3.72
CA THR A 130 -7.84 15.78 2.36
C THR A 130 -6.45 15.46 1.76
N ILE A 131 -5.39 15.78 2.50
CA ILE A 131 -4.01 15.52 2.06
C ILE A 131 -3.77 14.02 1.93
N SER A 132 -4.23 13.25 2.89
CA SER A 132 -4.09 11.80 2.91
C SER A 132 -4.76 11.15 1.69
N PHE A 133 -5.95 11.59 1.32
CA PHE A 133 -6.68 11.00 0.19
C PHE A 133 -6.17 11.44 -1.18
N ILE A 134 -5.71 12.68 -1.36
CA ILE A 134 -5.10 13.10 -2.64
C ILE A 134 -3.73 12.49 -2.87
N THR A 135 -3.04 12.05 -1.80
CA THR A 135 -1.73 11.38 -1.89
C THR A 135 -1.85 9.88 -2.09
N ASN A 136 -3.05 9.33 -2.18
CA ASN A 136 -3.35 7.88 -2.26
C ASN A 136 -2.95 7.10 -1.01
N THR A 137 -2.79 7.76 0.13
CA THR A 137 -2.39 7.15 1.40
C THR A 137 -3.60 6.69 2.18
N ASN A 138 -4.60 7.53 2.26
CA ASN A 138 -5.88 7.33 2.94
C ASN A 138 -5.73 6.95 4.43
N GLN A 139 -4.66 7.42 5.07
CA GLN A 139 -4.49 7.38 6.52
C GLN A 139 -5.61 8.17 7.18
N GLN A 140 -6.25 7.59 8.18
CA GLN A 140 -7.45 8.14 8.83
C GLN A 140 -7.23 8.22 10.34
N HIS A 141 -7.18 9.43 10.88
CA HIS A 141 -7.14 9.69 12.31
C HIS A 141 -8.55 9.87 12.88
N TYR A 142 -9.47 9.01 12.43
CA TYR A 142 -10.89 8.99 12.84
C TYR A 142 -11.56 7.69 12.39
N SER A 143 -12.69 7.36 13.01
CA SER A 143 -13.56 6.27 12.57
C SER A 143 -14.58 6.80 11.56
N GLY A 144 -14.56 6.30 10.33
CA GLY A 144 -15.34 6.83 9.22
C GLY A 144 -16.85 6.77 9.47
N GLU A 145 -17.36 5.66 10.02
CA GLU A 145 -18.77 5.41 10.31
C GLU A 145 -19.40 6.37 11.32
N THR A 146 -18.59 6.99 12.17
CA THR A 146 -19.03 7.93 13.20
C THR A 146 -18.66 9.38 12.90
N THR A 147 -17.82 9.62 11.89
CA THR A 147 -17.22 10.93 11.61
C THR A 147 -17.69 11.54 10.30
N LEU A 148 -17.86 10.72 9.25
CA LEU A 148 -18.15 11.20 7.90
C LEU A 148 -19.50 10.71 7.38
N SER A 149 -20.27 11.65 6.78
CA SER A 149 -21.54 11.34 6.14
C SER A 149 -21.36 10.43 4.92
N TYR A 150 -22.41 9.71 4.52
CA TYR A 150 -22.39 8.88 3.32
C TYR A 150 -22.05 9.69 2.07
N PHE A 151 -22.55 10.93 1.98
CA PHE A 151 -22.20 11.83 0.87
C PHE A 151 -20.70 12.08 0.80
N THR A 152 -20.08 12.43 1.93
CA THR A 152 -18.63 12.69 2.00
C THR A 152 -17.83 11.44 1.68
N GLN A 153 -18.23 10.29 2.22
CA GLN A 153 -17.51 9.02 1.96
C GLN A 153 -17.65 8.59 0.50
N MET A 154 -18.86 8.54 -0.07
CA MET A 154 -19.07 8.05 -1.44
C MET A 154 -18.53 9.00 -2.50
N LEU A 155 -18.92 10.27 -2.46
CA LEU A 155 -18.61 11.25 -3.50
C LEU A 155 -17.32 12.03 -3.25
N GLY A 156 -16.90 12.15 -1.98
CA GLY A 156 -15.62 12.75 -1.61
C GLY A 156 -14.50 11.74 -1.64
N LEU A 157 -14.48 10.85 -0.66
CA LEU A 157 -13.42 9.84 -0.52
C LEU A 157 -13.43 8.83 -1.67
N GLY A 158 -14.61 8.30 -2.01
CA GLY A 158 -14.77 7.33 -3.11
C GLY A 158 -14.28 7.87 -4.46
N PHE A 159 -14.57 9.14 -4.78
CA PHE A 159 -14.02 9.78 -5.97
C PHE A 159 -12.49 9.84 -5.95
N LEU A 160 -11.90 10.16 -4.80
CA LEU A 160 -10.44 10.22 -4.68
C LEU A 160 -9.78 8.84 -4.71
N PHE A 161 -10.43 7.78 -4.28
CA PHE A 161 -9.92 6.41 -4.46
C PHE A 161 -9.64 6.11 -5.94
N PHE A 162 -10.52 6.54 -6.84
CA PHE A 162 -10.29 6.36 -8.27
C PHE A 162 -9.22 7.30 -8.82
N THR A 163 -9.30 8.59 -8.49
CA THR A 163 -8.46 9.60 -9.14
C THR A 163 -7.03 9.63 -8.62
N SER A 164 -6.80 9.38 -7.32
CA SER A 164 -5.45 9.29 -6.75
C SER A 164 -4.71 8.03 -7.21
N ALA A 165 -5.40 6.88 -7.27
CA ALA A 165 -4.87 5.66 -7.84
C ALA A 165 -4.53 5.81 -9.34
N ALA A 166 -5.47 6.37 -10.12
CA ALA A 166 -5.26 6.63 -11.54
C ALA A 166 -4.11 7.61 -11.80
N THR A 167 -3.88 8.58 -10.90
CA THR A 167 -2.72 9.47 -10.95
C THR A 167 -1.41 8.68 -10.83
N GLY A 168 -1.34 7.73 -9.89
CA GLY A 168 -0.19 6.84 -9.73
C GLY A 168 0.07 5.98 -10.97
N ILE A 169 -0.99 5.34 -11.51
CA ILE A 169 -0.89 4.56 -12.75
C ILE A 169 -0.41 5.43 -13.92
N ALA A 170 -0.97 6.64 -14.09
CA ALA A 170 -0.59 7.54 -15.18
C ALA A 170 0.90 7.92 -15.12
N VAL A 171 1.41 8.24 -13.92
CA VAL A 171 2.83 8.54 -13.71
C VAL A 171 3.71 7.31 -13.96
N ALA A 172 3.29 6.11 -13.54
CA ALA A 172 4.02 4.88 -13.84
C ALA A 172 4.14 4.61 -15.33
N ILE A 173 3.05 4.78 -16.05
CA ILE A 173 3.03 4.61 -17.52
C ILE A 173 3.91 5.66 -18.21
N ALA A 174 3.86 6.93 -17.78
CA ALA A 174 4.76 7.96 -18.26
C ALA A 174 6.23 7.61 -17.99
N PHE A 175 6.54 7.11 -16.80
CA PHE A 175 7.87 6.64 -16.41
C PHE A 175 8.35 5.47 -17.30
N ILE A 176 7.53 4.44 -17.47
CA ILE A 176 7.84 3.28 -18.33
C ILE A 176 8.07 3.72 -19.79
N ARG A 177 7.23 4.63 -20.30
CA ARG A 177 7.45 5.21 -21.65
C ARG A 177 8.80 5.93 -21.74
N GLY A 178 9.13 6.76 -20.75
CA GLY A 178 10.40 7.47 -20.68
C GLY A 178 11.61 6.54 -20.67
N LEU A 179 11.59 5.48 -19.84
CA LEU A 179 12.65 4.46 -19.81
C LEU A 179 12.87 3.80 -21.17
N THR A 180 11.80 3.61 -21.95
CA THR A 180 11.85 3.00 -23.29
C THR A 180 12.11 4.00 -24.41
N GLY A 181 12.34 5.29 -24.09
CA GLY A 181 12.63 6.37 -25.04
C GLY A 181 11.43 6.85 -25.83
N ARG A 182 10.24 6.64 -25.31
CA ARG A 182 9.00 7.20 -25.83
C ARG A 182 8.68 8.52 -25.12
N SER A 183 7.82 9.33 -25.72
CA SER A 183 7.29 10.52 -25.04
C SER A 183 6.47 10.12 -23.82
N LEU A 184 6.41 11.01 -22.82
CA LEU A 184 5.70 10.75 -21.55
C LEU A 184 4.19 10.56 -21.75
N GLY A 185 3.60 11.14 -22.79
CA GLY A 185 2.18 11.05 -23.09
C GLY A 185 1.39 12.27 -22.62
N ASN A 186 0.13 12.04 -22.24
CA ASN A 186 -0.79 13.05 -21.75
C ASN A 186 -1.41 12.60 -20.43
N PHE A 187 -1.18 13.34 -19.37
CA PHE A 187 -1.68 12.99 -18.03
C PHE A 187 -3.20 12.75 -17.98
N TYR A 188 -3.99 13.65 -18.56
CA TYR A 188 -5.46 13.52 -18.53
C TYR A 188 -5.95 12.35 -19.38
N GLY A 189 -5.28 12.05 -20.47
CA GLY A 189 -5.55 10.86 -21.29
C GLY A 189 -5.25 9.59 -20.53
N ASP A 190 -4.07 9.50 -19.89
CA ASP A 190 -3.66 8.36 -19.09
C ASP A 190 -4.56 8.17 -17.86
N LEU A 191 -4.92 9.27 -17.17
CA LEU A 191 -5.86 9.27 -16.03
C LEU A 191 -7.24 8.71 -16.44
N THR A 192 -7.78 9.18 -17.57
CA THR A 192 -9.08 8.71 -18.08
C THR A 192 -9.03 7.21 -18.38
N LEU A 193 -8.00 6.74 -19.09
CA LEU A 193 -7.84 5.32 -19.43
C LEU A 193 -7.64 4.44 -18.18
N ALA A 194 -6.89 4.91 -17.18
CA ALA A 194 -6.73 4.20 -15.93
C ALA A 194 -8.06 4.01 -15.20
N ILE A 195 -8.89 5.06 -15.14
CA ILE A 195 -10.21 4.99 -14.49
C ILE A 195 -11.16 4.12 -15.31
N THR A 196 -11.36 4.43 -16.59
CA THR A 196 -12.43 3.81 -17.39
C THR A 196 -12.13 2.37 -17.75
N ARG A 197 -10.87 1.99 -17.99
CA ARG A 197 -10.52 0.67 -18.52
C ARG A 197 -9.93 -0.28 -17.49
N ILE A 198 -9.42 0.22 -16.37
CA ILE A 198 -8.78 -0.61 -15.35
C ILE A 198 -9.59 -0.57 -14.06
N LEU A 199 -9.66 0.59 -13.41
CA LEU A 199 -10.22 0.68 -12.06
C LEU A 199 -11.74 0.45 -12.04
N LEU A 200 -12.50 1.17 -12.82
CA LEU A 200 -13.97 1.15 -12.77
C LEU A 200 -14.58 -0.20 -13.15
N PRO A 201 -14.18 -0.90 -14.24
CA PRO A 201 -14.78 -2.18 -14.59
C PRO A 201 -14.55 -3.26 -13.54
N ILE A 202 -13.34 -3.31 -12.97
CA ILE A 202 -12.99 -4.28 -11.92
C ILE A 202 -13.75 -3.95 -10.64
N SER A 203 -13.86 -2.66 -10.29
CA SER A 203 -14.61 -2.22 -9.09
C SER A 203 -16.09 -2.54 -9.17
N ILE A 204 -16.73 -2.39 -10.34
CA ILE A 204 -18.13 -2.76 -10.52
C ILE A 204 -18.33 -4.26 -10.29
N ILE A 205 -17.51 -5.10 -10.92
CA ILE A 205 -17.58 -6.55 -10.78
C ILE A 205 -17.31 -6.96 -9.33
N GLY A 206 -16.26 -6.40 -8.71
CA GLY A 206 -15.87 -6.71 -7.36
C GLY A 206 -16.90 -6.27 -6.32
N ALA A 207 -17.55 -5.11 -6.50
CA ALA A 207 -18.63 -4.65 -5.63
C ALA A 207 -19.82 -5.63 -5.65
N ILE A 208 -20.21 -6.13 -6.83
CA ILE A 208 -21.27 -7.14 -6.96
C ILE A 208 -20.89 -8.43 -6.22
N ILE A 209 -19.63 -8.87 -6.35
CA ILE A 209 -19.13 -10.05 -5.64
C ILE A 209 -19.16 -9.82 -4.12
N PHE A 210 -18.74 -8.65 -3.63
CA PHE A 210 -18.74 -8.34 -2.21
C PHE A 210 -20.14 -8.25 -1.63
N VAL A 211 -21.10 -7.64 -2.33
CA VAL A 211 -22.51 -7.65 -1.93
C VAL A 211 -23.03 -9.11 -1.83
N ALA A 212 -22.73 -9.94 -2.83
CA ALA A 212 -23.12 -11.34 -2.81
C ALA A 212 -22.44 -12.14 -1.68
N ALA A 213 -21.28 -11.69 -1.21
CA ALA A 213 -20.55 -12.28 -0.09
C ALA A 213 -20.96 -11.75 1.29
N GLY A 214 -21.91 -10.79 1.35
CA GLY A 214 -22.47 -10.26 2.59
C GLY A 214 -21.94 -8.88 3.02
N VAL A 215 -21.12 -8.21 2.20
CA VAL A 215 -20.71 -6.83 2.47
C VAL A 215 -21.89 -5.89 2.18
N PRO A 216 -22.28 -4.99 3.12
CA PRO A 216 -23.43 -4.11 2.92
C PRO A 216 -23.17 -3.08 1.81
N GLU A 217 -24.25 -2.74 1.09
CA GLU A 217 -24.29 -1.66 0.12
C GLU A 217 -25.67 -0.98 0.26
N THR A 218 -25.79 -0.02 1.16
CA THR A 218 -27.06 0.61 1.52
C THR A 218 -26.91 2.08 1.92
N LEU A 219 -27.97 2.86 1.75
CA LEU A 219 -28.07 4.22 2.25
C LEU A 219 -28.96 4.34 3.49
N SER A 220 -29.33 3.21 4.08
CA SER A 220 -30.16 3.16 5.29
C SER A 220 -29.44 3.75 6.51
N VAL A 221 -30.22 4.23 7.47
CA VAL A 221 -29.72 4.66 8.79
C VAL A 221 -29.13 3.46 9.56
N PRO A 222 -28.24 3.69 10.53
CA PRO A 222 -27.76 2.65 11.42
C PRO A 222 -28.90 1.89 12.09
N VAL A 223 -28.72 0.60 12.31
CA VAL A 223 -29.71 -0.25 12.99
C VAL A 223 -29.54 -0.09 14.50
N ILE A 224 -30.60 0.32 15.17
CA ILE A 224 -30.60 0.47 16.64
C ILE A 224 -31.09 -0.81 17.27
N VAL A 225 -30.26 -1.43 18.10
CA VAL A 225 -30.60 -2.65 18.83
C VAL A 225 -30.40 -2.45 20.33
N PRO A 226 -31.28 -2.99 21.19
CA PRO A 226 -31.03 -2.99 22.64
C PRO A 226 -29.88 -3.94 22.98
N THR A 227 -29.05 -3.57 23.96
CA THR A 227 -27.99 -4.45 24.45
C THR A 227 -28.57 -5.57 25.35
N LEU A 228 -27.83 -6.69 25.42
CA LEU A 228 -28.28 -7.83 26.23
C LEU A 228 -28.08 -7.61 27.74
N GLU A 229 -27.09 -6.78 28.13
CA GLU A 229 -26.76 -6.53 29.53
C GLU A 229 -27.72 -5.56 30.18
N ASP A 230 -28.17 -4.56 29.46
CA ASP A 230 -29.17 -3.58 29.97
C ASP A 230 -30.09 -3.17 28.84
N GLY A 231 -31.33 -3.62 28.88
CA GLY A 231 -32.34 -3.33 27.85
C GLY A 231 -32.69 -1.84 27.69
N ASN A 232 -32.18 -0.95 28.55
CA ASN A 232 -32.32 0.51 28.45
C ASN A 232 -31.17 1.13 27.65
N ILE A 233 -30.09 0.41 27.40
CA ILE A 233 -28.98 0.85 26.55
C ILE A 233 -29.17 0.31 25.14
N SER A 234 -29.08 1.17 24.15
CA SER A 234 -29.13 0.77 22.73
C SER A 234 -27.79 0.98 22.06
N GLN A 235 -27.43 0.04 21.19
CA GLN A 235 -26.25 0.13 20.33
C GLN A 235 -26.70 0.50 18.91
N ALA A 236 -26.02 1.48 18.31
CA ALA A 236 -26.19 1.81 16.90
C ALA A 236 -25.18 0.98 16.08
N ILE A 237 -25.69 0.04 15.28
CA ILE A 237 -24.88 -0.75 14.35
C ILE A 237 -24.82 0.03 13.03
N ALA A 238 -23.67 0.61 12.74
CA ALA A 238 -23.46 1.32 11.50
C ALA A 238 -23.49 0.33 10.31
N ILE A 239 -24.24 0.69 9.29
CA ILE A 239 -24.26 0.06 7.97
C ILE A 239 -24.11 1.19 6.95
N GLY A 240 -23.79 0.88 5.71
CA GLY A 240 -23.60 1.95 4.75
C GLY A 240 -23.25 1.44 3.35
N PRO A 241 -22.83 2.33 2.46
CA PRO A 241 -22.40 2.00 1.10
C PRO A 241 -20.97 1.48 1.09
N VAL A 242 -20.77 0.26 1.60
CA VAL A 242 -19.44 -0.30 1.93
C VAL A 242 -18.82 -1.09 0.77
N ALA A 243 -19.60 -1.90 0.04
CA ALA A 243 -19.05 -2.86 -0.91
C ALA A 243 -18.28 -2.20 -2.06
N HIS A 244 -18.80 -1.11 -2.66
CA HIS A 244 -18.09 -0.39 -3.71
C HIS A 244 -16.85 0.33 -3.17
N PHE A 245 -16.93 0.86 -1.94
CA PHE A 245 -15.83 1.51 -1.27
C PHE A 245 -14.70 0.52 -1.00
N GLU A 246 -15.05 -0.69 -0.50
CA GLU A 246 -14.10 -1.73 -0.16
C GLU A 246 -13.30 -2.23 -1.36
N ILE A 247 -13.95 -2.48 -2.50
CA ILE A 247 -13.22 -3.02 -3.65
C ILE A 247 -12.26 -2.01 -4.27
N ILE A 248 -12.66 -0.72 -4.38
CA ILE A 248 -11.77 0.29 -4.96
C ILE A 248 -10.60 0.63 -4.04
N LYS A 249 -10.80 0.63 -2.70
CA LYS A 249 -9.71 0.87 -1.76
C LYS A 249 -8.59 -0.18 -1.89
N GLN A 250 -8.95 -1.44 -2.16
CA GLN A 250 -7.98 -2.51 -2.38
C GLN A 250 -7.34 -2.43 -3.76
N LEU A 251 -8.14 -2.29 -4.81
CA LEU A 251 -7.66 -2.22 -6.19
C LEU A 251 -6.80 -0.97 -6.46
N GLY A 252 -7.17 0.16 -5.87
CA GLY A 252 -6.46 1.43 -5.99
C GLY A 252 -5.27 1.56 -5.04
N GLU A 253 -5.00 0.55 -4.19
CA GLU A 253 -3.97 0.62 -3.14
C GLU A 253 -4.16 1.88 -2.27
N ASN A 254 -5.39 2.12 -1.84
CA ASN A 254 -5.78 3.30 -1.08
C ASN A 254 -5.73 3.06 0.44
N GLY A 255 -6.36 1.99 0.91
CA GLY A 255 -6.29 1.51 2.28
C GLY A 255 -7.25 2.09 3.29
N GLY A 256 -7.79 3.30 3.08
CA GLY A 256 -8.78 3.87 3.99
C GLY A 256 -10.08 3.06 4.04
N GLY A 257 -10.67 2.89 5.25
CA GLY A 257 -11.89 2.12 5.47
C GLY A 257 -13.14 2.97 5.58
N PHE A 258 -14.30 2.37 5.32
CA PHE A 258 -15.58 2.93 5.72
C PHE A 258 -15.70 2.90 7.25
N PHE A 259 -15.27 1.78 7.86
CA PHE A 259 -15.18 1.59 9.30
C PHE A 259 -13.78 1.89 9.83
N GLY A 260 -13.70 2.37 11.09
CA GLY A 260 -12.43 2.64 11.76
C GLY A 260 -11.53 1.40 11.89
N SER A 261 -12.11 0.22 12.10
CA SER A 261 -11.37 -1.05 12.13
C SER A 261 -10.99 -1.58 10.74
N ASN A 262 -11.30 -0.86 9.67
CA ASN A 262 -10.93 -1.20 8.30
C ASN A 262 -11.36 -2.62 7.90
N SER A 263 -10.55 -3.35 7.12
CA SER A 263 -10.85 -4.73 6.70
C SER A 263 -10.79 -5.78 7.81
N ALA A 264 -10.56 -5.39 9.07
CA ALA A 264 -10.85 -6.21 10.24
C ALA A 264 -12.35 -6.21 10.57
N HIS A 265 -13.10 -5.16 10.18
CA HIS A 265 -14.54 -5.10 10.43
C HIS A 265 -15.30 -6.17 9.64
N PRO A 266 -16.25 -6.91 10.28
CA PRO A 266 -17.00 -7.97 9.59
C PRO A 266 -17.80 -7.50 8.38
N PHE A 267 -18.23 -6.24 8.34
CA PHE A 267 -18.96 -5.68 7.21
C PHE A 267 -18.07 -5.22 6.04
N GLU A 268 -16.77 -5.08 6.23
CA GLU A 268 -15.83 -4.88 5.12
C GLU A 268 -15.26 -6.21 4.61
N ASN A 269 -15.04 -7.17 5.53
CA ASN A 269 -14.36 -8.43 5.20
C ASN A 269 -14.96 -9.60 5.99
N PRO A 270 -16.15 -10.09 5.61
CA PRO A 270 -16.91 -11.05 6.42
C PRO A 270 -16.27 -12.44 6.53
N ASN A 271 -15.47 -12.87 5.59
CA ASN A 271 -14.97 -14.25 5.54
C ASN A 271 -13.65 -14.40 4.75
N GLY A 272 -13.08 -15.62 4.76
CA GLY A 272 -11.83 -15.93 4.07
C GLY A 272 -11.87 -15.76 2.55
N PHE A 273 -13.04 -15.88 1.91
CA PHE A 273 -13.19 -15.64 0.48
C PHE A 273 -13.06 -14.15 0.14
N THR A 274 -13.72 -13.28 0.89
CA THR A 274 -13.56 -11.83 0.72
C THR A 274 -12.14 -11.37 1.02
N ASN A 275 -11.50 -11.95 2.05
CA ASN A 275 -10.12 -11.69 2.39
C ASN A 275 -9.15 -12.06 1.24
N LEU A 276 -9.37 -13.22 0.60
CA LEU A 276 -8.59 -13.63 -0.57
C LEU A 276 -8.75 -12.63 -1.74
N ILE A 277 -9.99 -12.20 -2.04
CA ILE A 277 -10.23 -11.22 -3.11
C ILE A 277 -9.56 -9.88 -2.78
N GLN A 278 -9.62 -9.42 -1.54
CA GLN A 278 -8.94 -8.20 -1.11
C GLN A 278 -7.43 -8.29 -1.36
N ILE A 279 -6.78 -9.37 -0.93
CA ILE A 279 -5.35 -9.59 -1.17
C ILE A 279 -5.02 -9.61 -2.67
N LEU A 280 -5.80 -10.34 -3.47
CA LEU A 280 -5.57 -10.44 -4.92
C LEU A 280 -5.78 -9.10 -5.64
N THR A 281 -6.77 -8.32 -5.27
CA THR A 281 -6.99 -6.99 -5.86
C THR A 281 -5.91 -5.99 -5.45
N MET A 282 -5.50 -6.00 -4.19
CA MET A 282 -4.42 -5.19 -3.64
C MET A 282 -3.09 -5.35 -4.39
N ILE A 283 -2.72 -6.60 -4.70
CA ILE A 283 -1.44 -6.93 -5.33
C ILE A 283 -1.48 -6.90 -6.86
N SER A 284 -2.68 -6.83 -7.47
CA SER A 284 -2.88 -7.06 -8.90
C SER A 284 -2.20 -6.01 -9.79
N ILE A 285 -2.38 -4.72 -9.52
CA ILE A 285 -1.84 -3.64 -10.36
C ILE A 285 -0.33 -3.49 -10.21
N PRO A 286 0.25 -3.44 -8.99
CA PRO A 286 1.70 -3.24 -8.85
C PRO A 286 2.50 -4.38 -9.46
N THR A 287 2.06 -5.62 -9.30
CA THR A 287 2.71 -6.76 -9.96
C THR A 287 2.55 -6.73 -11.48
N ALA A 288 1.34 -6.38 -11.97
CA ALA A 288 1.04 -6.27 -13.38
C ALA A 288 1.87 -5.18 -14.10
N LEU A 289 2.18 -4.07 -13.42
CA LEU A 289 2.99 -2.98 -14.00
C LEU A 289 4.41 -3.43 -14.36
N ILE A 290 4.98 -4.42 -13.69
CA ILE A 290 6.26 -5.03 -14.06
C ILE A 290 6.14 -5.72 -15.44
N PHE A 291 5.05 -6.45 -15.68
CA PHE A 291 4.81 -7.08 -16.98
C PHE A 291 4.38 -6.06 -18.04
N THR A 292 3.64 -5.02 -17.64
CA THR A 292 3.35 -3.86 -18.52
C THR A 292 4.64 -3.22 -19.02
N TYR A 293 5.62 -3.02 -18.16
CA TYR A 293 6.96 -2.60 -18.56
C TYR A 293 7.59 -3.59 -19.54
N GLY A 294 7.53 -4.91 -19.25
CA GLY A 294 8.09 -5.93 -20.12
C GLY A 294 7.51 -5.94 -21.53
N GLU A 295 6.20 -5.69 -21.68
CA GLU A 295 5.54 -5.57 -22.98
C GLU A 295 5.93 -4.26 -23.71
N ILE A 296 5.94 -3.13 -23.01
CA ILE A 296 6.29 -1.82 -23.61
C ILE A 296 7.77 -1.76 -24.00
N ALA A 297 8.65 -2.37 -23.21
CA ALA A 297 10.10 -2.44 -23.43
C ALA A 297 10.52 -3.58 -24.39
N ASN A 298 9.59 -4.44 -24.81
CA ASN A 298 9.86 -5.68 -25.54
C ASN A 298 10.89 -6.58 -24.82
N SER A 299 10.85 -6.65 -23.51
CA SER A 299 11.78 -7.39 -22.64
C SER A 299 11.07 -8.25 -21.60
N ARG A 300 10.26 -9.21 -22.05
CA ARG A 300 9.52 -10.15 -21.17
C ARG A 300 10.45 -10.91 -20.24
N LYS A 301 11.64 -11.29 -20.72
CA LYS A 301 12.62 -11.99 -19.90
C LYS A 301 13.06 -11.15 -18.68
N GLN A 302 13.34 -9.87 -18.89
CA GLN A 302 13.69 -8.96 -17.80
C GLN A 302 12.52 -8.78 -16.83
N ALA A 303 11.28 -8.66 -17.33
CA ALA A 303 10.09 -8.57 -16.47
C ALA A 303 9.96 -9.79 -15.55
N TRP A 304 10.14 -11.02 -16.08
CA TRP A 304 10.12 -12.23 -15.26
C TRP A 304 11.24 -12.29 -14.24
N LEU A 305 12.44 -11.84 -14.57
CA LEU A 305 13.57 -11.80 -13.65
C LEU A 305 13.33 -10.80 -12.51
N VAL A 306 12.84 -9.61 -12.84
CA VAL A 306 12.51 -8.56 -11.86
C VAL A 306 11.35 -9.02 -10.97
N PHE A 307 10.28 -9.56 -11.56
CA PHE A 307 9.16 -10.13 -10.82
C PHE A 307 9.63 -11.25 -9.88
N GLY A 308 10.44 -12.19 -10.38
CA GLY A 308 10.96 -13.30 -9.58
C GLY A 308 11.81 -12.83 -8.39
N MET A 309 12.63 -11.80 -8.57
CA MET A 309 13.42 -11.19 -7.50
C MET A 309 12.52 -10.64 -6.38
N VAL A 310 11.53 -9.82 -6.74
CA VAL A 310 10.62 -9.23 -5.77
C VAL A 310 9.75 -10.31 -5.12
N PHE A 311 9.29 -11.29 -5.90
CA PHE A 311 8.48 -12.40 -5.40
C PHE A 311 9.22 -13.26 -4.38
N ILE A 312 10.52 -13.54 -4.58
CA ILE A 312 11.35 -14.26 -3.60
C ILE A 312 11.45 -13.48 -2.30
N LEU A 313 11.69 -12.17 -2.35
CA LEU A 313 11.73 -11.32 -1.16
C LEU A 313 10.37 -11.28 -0.46
N TYR A 314 9.29 -11.16 -1.21
CA TYR A 314 7.93 -11.17 -0.69
C TYR A 314 7.61 -12.49 0.04
N VAL A 315 7.94 -13.64 -0.56
CA VAL A 315 7.76 -14.95 0.07
C VAL A 315 8.61 -15.08 1.33
N ALA A 316 9.86 -14.62 1.30
CA ALA A 316 10.72 -14.64 2.49
C ALA A 316 10.11 -13.80 3.64
N PHE A 317 9.54 -12.64 3.34
CA PHE A 317 8.88 -11.78 4.32
C PHE A 317 7.62 -12.43 4.90
N ILE A 318 6.80 -13.08 4.07
CA ILE A 318 5.63 -13.85 4.54
C ILE A 318 6.06 -14.99 5.47
N ILE A 319 7.13 -15.71 5.14
CA ILE A 319 7.64 -16.79 5.97
C ILE A 319 8.12 -16.27 7.33
N ILE A 320 8.87 -15.17 7.36
CA ILE A 320 9.37 -14.57 8.60
C ILE A 320 8.21 -14.14 9.51
N VAL A 321 7.24 -13.42 8.98
CA VAL A 321 6.07 -12.98 9.76
C VAL A 321 5.23 -14.18 10.16
N GLY A 322 4.91 -15.08 9.22
CA GLY A 322 4.08 -16.25 9.49
C GLY A 322 4.65 -17.18 10.56
N ILE A 323 5.97 -17.40 10.58
CA ILE A 323 6.60 -18.18 11.64
C ILE A 323 6.50 -17.46 12.98
N GLY A 324 6.76 -16.15 13.04
CA GLY A 324 6.64 -15.37 14.27
C GLY A 324 5.24 -15.38 14.85
N GLU A 325 4.22 -15.14 14.01
CA GLU A 325 2.82 -15.13 14.45
C GLU A 325 2.32 -16.52 14.85
N TYR A 326 2.78 -17.59 14.16
CA TYR A 326 2.46 -18.96 14.53
C TYR A 326 3.12 -19.40 15.85
N GLN A 327 4.38 -19.02 16.08
CA GLN A 327 5.07 -19.34 17.33
C GLN A 327 4.49 -18.59 18.54
N GLY A 328 3.91 -17.42 18.29
CA GLY A 328 3.32 -16.57 19.33
C GLY A 328 4.34 -15.97 20.30
N ASN A 329 3.82 -15.32 21.33
CA ASN A 329 4.65 -14.70 22.37
C ASN A 329 5.13 -15.75 23.37
N PRO A 330 6.45 -15.99 23.53
CA PRO A 330 6.97 -17.01 24.43
C PRO A 330 6.61 -16.76 25.90
N LEU A 331 6.42 -15.50 26.32
CA LEU A 331 6.01 -15.19 27.70
C LEU A 331 4.56 -15.61 27.94
N VAL A 332 3.67 -15.36 26.98
CA VAL A 332 2.27 -15.79 27.05
C VAL A 332 2.20 -17.33 27.00
N ASN A 333 2.95 -17.96 26.12
CA ASN A 333 3.02 -19.42 26.01
C ASN A 333 3.51 -20.07 27.30
N ALA A 334 4.49 -19.46 27.96
CA ALA A 334 4.98 -19.94 29.26
C ALA A 334 3.90 -19.86 30.36
N LEU A 335 3.07 -18.81 30.35
CA LEU A 335 1.95 -18.65 31.28
C LEU A 335 0.81 -19.63 30.99
N LEU A 336 0.54 -19.90 29.72
CA LEU A 336 -0.51 -20.85 29.30
C LEU A 336 -0.07 -22.31 29.47
N GLY A 337 1.22 -22.58 29.56
CA GLY A 337 1.78 -23.94 29.60
C GLY A 337 1.67 -24.70 28.27
N SER A 338 1.35 -24.00 27.16
CA SER A 338 1.22 -24.54 25.81
C SER A 338 1.64 -23.53 24.78
N GLN A 339 2.11 -23.99 23.62
CA GLN A 339 2.36 -23.10 22.47
C GLN A 339 1.02 -22.68 21.87
N SER A 340 0.86 -21.39 21.62
CA SER A 340 -0.32 -20.80 20.98
C SER A 340 0.10 -19.75 19.98
N PRO A 341 -0.51 -19.70 18.78
CA PRO A 341 -0.31 -18.60 17.86
C PRO A 341 -0.65 -17.25 18.49
N ASN A 342 0.01 -16.21 18.03
CA ASN A 342 -0.33 -14.85 18.42
C ASN A 342 -1.66 -14.45 17.75
N LEU A 343 -2.73 -14.41 18.54
CA LEU A 343 -4.07 -13.99 18.10
C LEU A 343 -4.46 -12.61 18.63
N GLU A 344 -3.60 -11.95 19.40
CA GLU A 344 -3.84 -10.58 19.83
C GLU A 344 -4.03 -9.66 18.62
N GLY A 345 -5.06 -8.81 18.68
CA GLY A 345 -5.39 -7.88 17.61
C GLY A 345 -5.75 -8.54 16.26
N LYS A 346 -6.02 -9.84 16.24
CA LYS A 346 -6.39 -10.60 15.04
C LYS A 346 -7.80 -11.14 15.13
N GLU A 347 -8.48 -11.10 14.00
CA GLU A 347 -9.81 -11.68 13.87
C GLU A 347 -9.73 -13.21 13.80
N VAL A 348 -10.50 -13.90 14.64
CA VAL A 348 -10.51 -15.38 14.72
C VAL A 348 -10.81 -16.02 13.37
N ARG A 349 -11.68 -15.41 12.56
CA ARG A 349 -12.04 -15.90 11.21
C ARG A 349 -10.87 -15.91 10.22
N PHE A 350 -9.80 -15.16 10.48
CA PHE A 350 -8.60 -15.09 9.65
C PHE A 350 -7.42 -15.84 10.27
N GLY A 351 -7.30 -15.81 11.58
CA GLY A 351 -6.21 -16.44 12.31
C GLY A 351 -4.83 -15.84 11.96
N TRP A 352 -3.78 -16.52 12.37
CA TRP A 352 -2.41 -16.06 12.21
C TRP A 352 -1.96 -15.96 10.74
N ALA A 353 -2.33 -16.93 9.91
CA ALA A 353 -1.81 -17.08 8.55
C ALA A 353 -2.34 -16.01 7.60
N GLN A 354 -3.66 -15.78 7.61
CA GLN A 354 -4.27 -14.77 6.74
C GLN A 354 -3.95 -13.35 7.23
N SER A 355 -3.81 -13.13 8.55
CA SER A 355 -3.37 -11.84 9.09
C SER A 355 -1.93 -11.54 8.73
N ALA A 356 -1.00 -12.49 8.86
CA ALA A 356 0.39 -12.34 8.45
C ALA A 356 0.52 -12.04 6.95
N LEU A 357 -0.19 -12.80 6.10
CA LEU A 357 -0.19 -12.59 4.65
C LEU A 357 -0.74 -11.22 4.28
N PHE A 358 -1.84 -10.80 4.91
CA PHE A 358 -2.46 -9.50 4.67
C PHE A 358 -1.54 -8.35 5.08
N ALA A 359 -0.93 -8.42 6.28
CA ALA A 359 -0.02 -7.40 6.79
C ALA A 359 1.22 -7.22 5.88
N VAL A 360 1.83 -8.33 5.42
CA VAL A 360 2.97 -8.27 4.49
C VAL A 360 2.53 -7.73 3.13
N THR A 361 1.34 -8.10 2.65
CA THR A 361 0.83 -7.63 1.35
C THR A 361 0.54 -6.13 1.40
N THR A 362 -0.25 -5.68 2.36
CA THR A 362 -0.70 -4.29 2.47
C THR A 362 0.46 -3.32 2.67
N THR A 363 1.46 -3.69 3.47
CA THR A 363 2.67 -2.87 3.65
C THR A 363 3.62 -2.98 2.47
N GLY A 364 3.63 -4.12 1.77
CA GLY A 364 4.42 -4.32 0.56
C GLY A 364 3.90 -3.54 -0.64
N THR A 365 2.58 -3.46 -0.82
CA THR A 365 1.91 -2.72 -1.91
C THR A 365 1.60 -1.27 -1.55
N MET A 366 1.97 -0.80 -0.37
CA MET A 366 1.62 0.54 0.14
C MET A 366 0.10 0.81 0.11
N THR A 367 -0.72 -0.21 0.37
CA THR A 367 -2.17 -0.09 0.36
C THR A 367 -2.70 0.54 1.65
N GLY A 368 -2.25 0.05 2.82
CA GLY A 368 -2.67 0.57 4.12
C GLY A 368 -3.94 -0.05 4.68
N ALA A 369 -4.69 -0.85 3.93
CA ALA A 369 -5.79 -1.64 4.47
C ALA A 369 -5.27 -2.67 5.48
N VAL A 370 -6.01 -2.91 6.56
CA VAL A 370 -5.61 -3.86 7.62
C VAL A 370 -6.76 -4.82 7.94
N ASN A 371 -6.44 -6.10 8.13
CA ASN A 371 -7.39 -7.09 8.64
C ASN A 371 -7.05 -7.56 10.06
N SER A 372 -6.05 -6.95 10.65
CA SER A 372 -5.57 -7.18 12.02
C SER A 372 -4.85 -5.93 12.51
N MET A 373 -4.74 -5.78 13.81
CA MET A 373 -4.03 -4.69 14.46
C MET A 373 -2.51 -4.88 14.30
N HIS A 374 -1.84 -3.97 13.59
CA HIS A 374 -0.40 -4.10 13.33
C HIS A 374 0.46 -3.86 14.57
N ASP A 375 -0.04 -3.06 15.53
CA ASP A 375 0.61 -2.85 16.82
C ASP A 375 0.78 -4.16 17.61
N SER A 376 -0.14 -5.12 17.42
CA SER A 376 -0.14 -6.43 18.11
C SER A 376 0.63 -7.53 17.35
N LEU A 377 1.35 -7.20 16.27
CA LEU A 377 2.22 -8.17 15.60
C LEU A 377 3.44 -8.50 16.47
N MET A 378 3.92 -9.73 16.35
CA MET A 378 5.22 -10.08 16.92
C MET A 378 6.33 -9.18 16.37
N PRO A 379 7.45 -8.98 17.07
CA PRO A 379 8.54 -8.10 16.61
C PRO A 379 9.04 -8.40 15.20
N SER A 380 8.98 -9.67 14.75
CA SER A 380 9.26 -10.04 13.36
C SER A 380 8.25 -9.43 12.38
N GLY A 381 6.98 -9.34 12.76
CA GLY A 381 5.93 -8.67 11.98
C GLY A 381 6.17 -7.16 11.90
N GLY A 382 6.44 -6.51 13.02
CA GLY A 382 6.79 -5.09 13.07
C GLY A 382 8.05 -4.76 12.25
N PHE A 383 9.08 -5.61 12.32
CA PHE A 383 10.29 -5.48 11.50
C PHE A 383 10.00 -5.53 10.00
N ILE A 384 9.19 -6.49 9.54
CA ILE A 384 8.90 -6.68 8.11
C ILE A 384 7.96 -5.59 7.58
N THR A 385 6.93 -5.21 8.32
CA THR A 385 5.99 -4.16 7.89
C THR A 385 6.71 -2.82 7.73
N LEU A 386 7.57 -2.44 8.67
CA LEU A 386 8.44 -1.27 8.56
C LEU A 386 9.43 -1.40 7.39
N SER A 387 10.08 -2.57 7.23
CA SER A 387 11.02 -2.80 6.14
C SER A 387 10.37 -2.64 4.76
N ASN A 388 9.13 -3.10 4.59
CA ASN A 388 8.36 -2.92 3.36
C ASN A 388 8.18 -1.42 3.04
N MET A 389 7.76 -0.63 4.02
CA MET A 389 7.53 0.81 3.83
C MET A 389 8.84 1.58 3.61
N PHE A 390 9.95 1.16 4.20
CA PHE A 390 11.26 1.76 3.98
C PHE A 390 11.84 1.45 2.59
N LEU A 391 11.67 0.23 2.11
CA LEU A 391 12.21 -0.20 0.82
C LEU A 391 11.35 0.23 -0.36
N GLN A 392 10.02 0.21 -0.22
CA GLN A 392 9.01 0.57 -1.22
C GLN A 392 9.12 -0.17 -2.56
N ILE A 393 9.70 -1.36 -2.56
CA ILE A 393 9.94 -2.15 -3.78
C ILE A 393 9.35 -3.56 -3.72
N ILE A 394 8.87 -3.99 -2.56
CA ILE A 394 8.11 -5.23 -2.46
C ILE A 394 6.70 -4.94 -2.99
N TRP A 395 6.61 -4.95 -4.31
CA TRP A 395 5.56 -4.45 -5.19
C TRP A 395 5.46 -2.92 -5.19
N GLY A 396 5.46 -2.24 -4.04
CA GLY A 396 5.39 -0.79 -3.81
C GLY A 396 4.06 -0.17 -4.19
N GLY A 397 3.85 1.08 -3.82
CA GLY A 397 2.58 1.79 -4.03
C GLY A 397 2.21 2.03 -5.49
N GLN A 398 0.96 2.38 -5.73
CA GLN A 398 0.31 2.51 -7.03
C GLN A 398 1.18 3.27 -8.04
N GLY A 399 1.88 2.49 -8.83
CA GLY A 399 2.79 2.95 -9.87
C GLY A 399 4.15 3.48 -9.41
N THR A 400 4.26 4.04 -8.22
CA THR A 400 5.54 4.53 -7.68
C THR A 400 6.48 3.37 -7.36
N GLY A 401 5.98 2.26 -6.82
CA GLY A 401 6.81 1.11 -6.50
C GLY A 401 7.57 0.52 -7.68
N THR A 402 6.89 0.35 -8.82
CA THR A 402 7.55 -0.07 -10.06
C THR A 402 8.63 0.92 -10.49
N ALA A 403 8.37 2.23 -10.36
CA ALA A 403 9.33 3.25 -10.71
C ALA A 403 10.53 3.29 -9.74
N TYR A 404 10.32 3.10 -8.43
CA TYR A 404 11.41 2.91 -7.47
C TYR A 404 12.26 1.68 -7.78
N LEU A 405 11.63 0.55 -8.07
CA LEU A 405 12.32 -0.70 -8.42
C LEU A 405 13.26 -0.50 -9.62
N PHE A 406 12.81 0.20 -10.66
CA PHE A 406 13.67 0.52 -11.80
C PHE A 406 14.69 1.62 -11.48
N SER A 407 14.42 2.53 -10.56
CA SER A 407 15.42 3.48 -10.04
C SER A 407 16.56 2.75 -9.33
N TYR A 408 16.26 1.76 -8.50
CA TYR A 408 17.29 0.87 -7.93
C TYR A 408 18.06 0.10 -9.00
N SER A 409 17.38 -0.35 -10.06
CA SER A 409 18.06 -1.02 -11.19
C SER A 409 19.01 -0.07 -11.92
N ILE A 410 18.64 1.20 -12.09
CA ILE A 410 19.51 2.23 -12.69
C ILE A 410 20.74 2.48 -11.80
N LEU A 411 20.53 2.58 -10.47
CA LEU A 411 21.62 2.74 -9.53
C LEU A 411 22.55 1.50 -9.54
N ALA A 412 22.00 0.29 -9.59
CA ALA A 412 22.75 -0.94 -9.69
C ALA A 412 23.60 -1.00 -10.96
N VAL A 413 23.05 -0.60 -12.11
CA VAL A 413 23.81 -0.48 -13.38
C VAL A 413 24.98 0.50 -13.23
N PHE A 414 24.77 1.63 -12.58
CA PHE A 414 25.80 2.63 -12.40
C PHE A 414 26.93 2.13 -11.49
N VAL A 415 26.59 1.62 -10.30
CA VAL A 415 27.57 1.10 -9.35
C VAL A 415 28.36 -0.07 -9.95
N THR A 416 27.68 -1.03 -10.57
CA THR A 416 28.32 -2.19 -11.19
C THR A 416 29.18 -1.79 -12.39
N GLY A 417 28.69 -0.84 -13.22
CA GLY A 417 29.43 -0.32 -14.36
C GLY A 417 30.76 0.32 -13.95
N LEU A 418 30.73 1.13 -12.88
CA LEU A 418 31.96 1.74 -12.35
C LEU A 418 32.93 0.70 -11.77
N MET A 419 32.42 -0.31 -11.04
CA MET A 419 33.26 -1.36 -10.45
C MET A 419 33.98 -2.22 -11.50
N VAL A 420 33.32 -2.47 -12.65
CA VAL A 420 33.84 -3.34 -13.72
C VAL A 420 34.52 -2.54 -14.84
N GLY A 421 34.52 -1.20 -14.76
CA GLY A 421 35.08 -0.33 -15.80
C GLY A 421 34.27 -0.33 -17.09
N ARG A 422 32.95 -0.53 -17.01
CA ARG A 422 32.01 -0.52 -18.15
C ARG A 422 31.14 0.73 -18.14
N THR A 423 30.72 1.18 -19.33
CA THR A 423 29.77 2.29 -19.45
C THR A 423 28.41 1.88 -18.87
N PRO A 424 27.87 2.62 -17.89
CA PRO A 424 26.55 2.35 -17.35
C PRO A 424 25.48 2.60 -18.41
N GLU A 425 24.70 1.58 -18.77
CA GLU A 425 23.63 1.66 -19.76
C GLU A 425 22.39 0.91 -19.25
N PHE A 426 21.23 1.55 -19.33
CA PHE A 426 19.95 0.92 -19.05
C PHE A 426 19.06 0.99 -20.30
N LEU A 427 18.55 -0.16 -20.76
CA LEU A 427 17.79 -0.30 -22.02
C LEU A 427 18.48 0.38 -23.24
N GLY A 428 19.81 0.24 -23.35
CA GLY A 428 20.60 0.83 -24.41
C GLY A 428 20.74 2.35 -24.34
N ARG A 429 20.51 2.96 -23.17
CA ARG A 429 20.72 4.40 -22.94
C ARG A 429 21.74 4.61 -21.84
N LYS A 430 22.67 5.55 -22.08
CA LYS A 430 23.70 5.89 -21.09
C LYS A 430 23.08 6.51 -19.84
N ILE A 431 23.48 6.00 -18.69
CA ILE A 431 23.16 6.59 -17.39
C ILE A 431 24.30 7.53 -17.02
N GLU A 432 23.98 8.80 -16.83
CA GLU A 432 24.92 9.88 -16.58
C GLU A 432 24.66 10.50 -15.19
N LYS A 433 25.43 11.54 -14.84
CA LYS A 433 25.39 12.19 -13.54
C LYS A 433 23.97 12.58 -13.08
N ASN A 434 23.16 13.15 -13.97
CA ASN A 434 21.84 13.67 -13.58
C ASN A 434 20.88 12.56 -13.18
N GLU A 435 20.88 11.45 -13.92
CA GLU A 435 20.04 10.28 -13.59
C GLU A 435 20.49 9.66 -12.28
N VAL A 436 21.79 9.57 -12.04
CA VAL A 436 22.34 9.03 -10.79
C VAL A 436 22.01 9.93 -9.60
N VAL A 437 22.14 11.25 -9.75
CA VAL A 437 21.77 12.19 -8.68
C VAL A 437 20.29 12.10 -8.35
N LEU A 438 19.41 12.04 -9.36
CA LEU A 438 17.95 11.89 -9.14
C LEU A 438 17.60 10.56 -8.47
N THR A 439 18.17 9.44 -8.93
CA THR A 439 17.93 8.13 -8.32
C THR A 439 18.46 8.04 -6.89
N SER A 440 19.65 8.59 -6.64
CA SER A 440 20.22 8.63 -5.28
C SER A 440 19.40 9.51 -4.34
N PHE A 441 18.93 10.66 -4.82
CA PHE A 441 18.03 11.54 -4.07
C PHE A 441 16.72 10.85 -3.70
N LEU A 442 16.09 10.15 -4.67
CA LEU A 442 14.89 9.37 -4.45
C LEU A 442 15.09 8.30 -3.37
N ILE A 443 16.14 7.51 -3.49
CA ILE A 443 16.37 6.33 -2.66
C ILE A 443 16.90 6.69 -1.26
N LEU A 444 17.82 7.65 -1.16
CA LEU A 444 18.60 7.86 0.06
C LEU A 444 18.15 9.07 0.91
N LEU A 445 17.37 10.01 0.35
CA LEU A 445 17.09 11.26 1.06
C LEU A 445 15.62 11.51 1.37
N ILE A 446 14.70 11.25 0.44
CA ILE A 446 13.30 11.67 0.60
C ILE A 446 12.68 10.98 1.83
N HIS A 447 12.61 9.65 1.83
CA HIS A 447 11.95 8.92 2.92
C HIS A 447 12.65 9.09 4.27
N PRO A 448 13.99 9.02 4.37
CA PRO A 448 14.65 9.31 5.64
C PRO A 448 14.33 10.68 6.23
N ILE A 449 14.25 11.72 5.41
CA ILE A 449 13.92 13.08 5.87
C ILE A 449 12.50 13.11 6.44
N PHE A 450 11.51 12.56 5.72
CA PHE A 450 10.10 12.62 6.12
C PHE A 450 9.69 11.55 7.14
N ILE A 451 10.57 10.61 7.45
CA ILE A 451 10.35 9.58 8.49
C ILE A 451 11.16 9.95 9.75
N LEU A 452 12.47 10.03 9.63
CA LEU A 452 13.36 10.09 10.81
C LEU A 452 13.33 11.44 11.53
N ILE A 453 13.23 12.55 10.78
CA ILE A 453 13.21 13.88 11.40
C ILE A 453 11.94 14.09 12.24
N PRO A 454 10.71 13.90 11.71
CA PRO A 454 9.52 14.07 12.52
C PRO A 454 9.40 13.02 13.63
N SER A 455 9.86 11.79 13.41
CA SER A 455 9.94 10.79 14.47
C SER A 455 10.83 11.22 15.62
N ALA A 456 12.01 11.78 15.33
CA ALA A 456 12.92 12.29 16.35
C ALA A 456 12.31 13.46 17.16
N ILE A 457 11.57 14.35 16.49
CA ILE A 457 10.87 15.46 17.15
C ILE A 457 9.77 14.91 18.08
N ALA A 458 8.92 13.99 17.60
CA ALA A 458 7.85 13.40 18.40
C ALA A 458 8.39 12.65 19.63
N LEU A 459 9.48 11.90 19.46
CA LEU A 459 10.13 11.15 20.55
C LEU A 459 10.86 12.05 21.56
N ALA A 460 11.28 13.25 21.15
CA ALA A 460 11.88 14.22 22.08
C ALA A 460 10.86 14.80 23.06
N PHE A 461 9.56 14.74 22.75
CA PHE A 461 8.47 15.29 23.56
C PHE A 461 7.29 14.31 23.68
N PRO A 462 7.51 13.09 24.20
CA PRO A 462 6.53 12.03 24.14
C PRO A 462 5.22 12.34 24.88
N ASP A 463 5.30 13.02 26.03
CA ASP A 463 4.13 13.38 26.83
C ASP A 463 3.24 14.46 26.19
N GLN A 464 3.80 15.24 25.28
CA GLN A 464 3.11 16.36 24.63
C GLN A 464 2.76 16.11 23.17
N LEU A 465 3.55 15.33 22.45
CA LEU A 465 3.45 15.20 21.00
C LEU A 465 3.20 13.78 20.51
N ALA A 466 3.74 12.75 21.16
CA ALA A 466 3.74 11.40 20.60
C ALA A 466 2.49 10.56 20.96
N GLY A 467 1.96 10.71 22.16
CA GLY A 467 0.80 9.88 22.59
C GLY A 467 1.12 8.39 22.60
N ILE A 468 2.33 7.98 22.99
CA ILE A 468 2.82 6.62 22.97
C ILE A 468 2.07 5.79 24.03
N SER A 469 1.44 4.69 23.64
CA SER A 469 0.73 3.78 24.55
C SER A 469 1.66 2.76 25.19
N ASN A 470 2.72 2.33 24.49
CA ASN A 470 3.71 1.36 24.96
C ASN A 470 5.08 2.01 25.11
N ALA A 471 5.68 1.90 26.28
CA ALA A 471 7.01 2.47 26.55
C ALA A 471 8.14 1.63 25.89
N GLY A 472 9.32 2.24 25.74
CA GLY A 472 10.52 1.54 25.30
C GLY A 472 10.61 1.31 23.77
N PHE A 473 11.10 0.13 23.40
CA PHE A 473 11.41 -0.21 22.00
C PHE A 473 10.16 -0.28 21.12
N HIS A 474 9.05 -0.74 21.66
CA HIS A 474 7.77 -0.79 20.96
C HIS A 474 7.24 0.63 20.67
N GLY A 475 7.27 1.53 21.66
CA GLY A 475 6.86 2.93 21.46
C GLY A 475 7.70 3.69 20.43
N LEU A 476 9.00 3.37 20.32
CA LEU A 476 9.81 3.86 19.21
C LEU A 476 9.24 3.37 17.86
N SER A 477 8.90 2.08 17.78
CA SER A 477 8.32 1.49 16.57
C SER A 477 6.97 2.10 16.23
N GLN A 478 6.10 2.41 17.21
CA GLN A 478 4.81 3.10 16.99
C GLN A 478 4.99 4.44 16.28
N VAL A 479 5.87 5.29 16.81
CA VAL A 479 6.13 6.63 16.25
C VAL A 479 6.76 6.54 14.84
N VAL A 480 7.75 5.67 14.68
CA VAL A 480 8.43 5.49 13.39
C VAL A 480 7.49 4.90 12.35
N TYR A 481 6.60 3.99 12.75
CA TYR A 481 5.61 3.39 11.86
C TYR A 481 4.67 4.44 11.29
N GLU A 482 4.16 5.33 12.12
CA GLU A 482 3.26 6.40 11.72
C GLU A 482 3.85 7.27 10.61
N TYR A 483 5.08 7.75 10.80
CA TYR A 483 5.75 8.55 9.77
C TYR A 483 6.25 7.72 8.58
N ALA A 484 6.58 6.45 8.77
CA ALA A 484 6.92 5.54 7.67
C ALA A 484 5.69 5.31 6.77
N SER A 485 4.54 5.06 7.37
CA SER A 485 3.27 4.90 6.68
C SER A 485 2.87 6.18 5.92
N ALA A 486 2.96 7.34 6.56
CA ALA A 486 2.69 8.62 5.93
C ALA A 486 3.65 8.92 4.75
N ALA A 487 4.96 8.80 4.96
CA ALA A 487 5.96 9.11 3.93
C ALA A 487 5.98 8.11 2.77
N ALA A 488 5.72 6.83 3.05
CA ALA A 488 5.58 5.80 2.02
C ALA A 488 4.22 5.83 1.30
N ASN A 489 3.28 6.66 1.77
CA ASN A 489 1.90 6.73 1.31
C ASN A 489 1.17 5.38 1.45
N ASN A 490 1.40 4.68 2.58
CA ASN A 490 0.76 3.41 2.89
C ASN A 490 -0.62 3.60 3.54
N GLY A 491 -0.70 4.27 4.71
CA GLY A 491 -1.95 4.60 5.39
C GLY A 491 -2.30 3.75 6.61
N SER A 492 -1.65 2.58 6.83
CA SER A 492 -1.82 1.82 8.08
C SER A 492 -1.08 2.49 9.23
N GLY A 493 -1.53 2.27 10.47
CA GLY A 493 -0.88 2.72 11.70
C GLY A 493 -0.41 1.55 12.55
N PHE A 494 0.35 1.86 13.62
CA PHE A 494 0.34 1.03 14.81
C PHE A 494 -0.75 1.62 15.71
N GLU A 495 -1.86 0.92 15.78
CA GLU A 495 -3.17 1.42 16.25
C GLU A 495 -3.21 1.70 17.77
N GLY A 496 -2.13 1.38 18.48
CA GLY A 496 -1.93 1.76 19.89
C GLY A 496 -1.50 3.21 20.10
N LEU A 497 -1.06 3.91 19.03
CA LEU A 497 -0.65 5.32 19.09
C LEU A 497 -1.88 6.23 19.21
N ALA A 498 -1.83 7.22 20.13
CA ALA A 498 -2.92 8.19 20.32
C ALA A 498 -2.83 9.33 19.28
N ASP A 499 -3.07 9.02 18.02
CA ASP A 499 -3.00 9.92 16.87
C ASP A 499 -4.33 10.58 16.53
N SER A 500 -5.45 10.04 16.99
CA SER A 500 -6.80 10.43 16.63
C SER A 500 -7.41 11.46 17.57
N GLN A 501 -8.28 12.33 17.06
CA GLN A 501 -9.10 13.23 17.87
C GLN A 501 -10.14 12.45 18.69
N PRO A 502 -10.48 12.85 19.92
CA PRO A 502 -10.07 14.09 20.61
C PRO A 502 -8.78 14.01 21.42
N ALA A 503 -7.84 13.14 21.13
CA ALA A 503 -6.59 13.05 21.85
C ALA A 503 -5.83 14.39 21.84
N ALA A 504 -5.15 14.74 22.92
CA ALA A 504 -4.40 15.98 23.05
C ALA A 504 -3.28 16.11 22.00
N THR A 505 -2.76 14.97 21.52
CA THR A 505 -1.71 14.87 20.51
C THR A 505 -2.24 14.89 19.05
N GLY A 506 -3.56 14.76 18.84
CA GLY A 506 -4.16 14.62 17.50
C GLY A 506 -3.82 15.78 16.56
N LEU A 507 -3.76 17.03 17.05
CA LEU A 507 -3.35 18.17 16.22
C LEU A 507 -1.93 18.02 15.70
N TRP A 508 -0.99 17.56 16.53
CA TRP A 508 0.39 17.29 16.12
C TRP A 508 0.43 16.26 15.00
N TRP A 509 -0.27 15.12 15.19
CA TRP A 509 -0.28 14.05 14.21
C TRP A 509 -0.89 14.50 12.89
N ASN A 510 -2.05 15.16 12.92
CA ASN A 510 -2.70 15.67 11.72
C ASN A 510 -1.82 16.60 10.89
N LEU A 511 -1.06 17.50 11.52
CA LEU A 511 -0.22 18.45 10.80
C LEU A 511 1.12 17.86 10.38
N SER A 512 1.80 17.14 11.27
CA SER A 512 3.15 16.60 10.99
C SER A 512 3.11 15.48 9.94
N THR A 513 2.15 14.56 10.03
CA THR A 513 1.96 13.52 9.01
C THR A 513 1.51 14.10 7.67
N SER A 514 0.72 15.19 7.65
CA SER A 514 0.38 15.91 6.42
C SER A 514 1.61 16.38 5.64
N VAL A 515 2.64 16.84 6.34
CA VAL A 515 3.91 17.23 5.71
C VAL A 515 4.61 16.00 5.13
N SER A 516 4.65 14.89 5.86
CA SER A 516 5.25 13.63 5.40
C SER A 516 4.50 13.04 4.22
N LEU A 517 3.16 13.07 4.23
CA LEU A 517 2.28 12.64 3.14
C LEU A 517 2.57 13.40 1.83
N LEU A 518 2.60 14.74 1.89
CA LEU A 518 2.87 15.58 0.73
C LEU A 518 4.31 15.38 0.19
N GLY A 519 5.29 15.36 1.11
CA GLY A 519 6.69 15.18 0.76
C GLY A 519 6.94 13.81 0.15
N GLY A 520 6.41 12.74 0.76
CA GLY A 520 6.52 11.37 0.32
C GLY A 520 5.83 11.09 -1.03
N ARG A 521 4.79 11.84 -1.39
CA ARG A 521 4.07 11.67 -2.66
C ARG A 521 4.62 12.50 -3.80
N TYR A 522 4.61 13.84 -3.64
CA TYR A 522 4.82 14.72 -4.79
C TYR A 522 6.29 14.91 -5.15
N ILE A 523 7.21 14.88 -4.18
CA ILE A 523 8.64 14.98 -4.49
C ILE A 523 9.11 13.77 -5.33
N PRO A 524 8.78 12.52 -4.96
CA PRO A 524 9.08 11.36 -5.81
C PRO A 524 8.42 11.41 -7.18
N LEU A 525 7.14 11.75 -7.28
CA LEU A 525 6.45 11.83 -8.57
C LEU A 525 7.13 12.81 -9.52
N ILE A 526 7.52 13.98 -9.04
CA ILE A 526 8.25 14.98 -9.82
C ILE A 526 9.63 14.45 -10.25
N ALA A 527 10.39 13.89 -9.31
CA ALA A 527 11.73 13.37 -9.60
C ALA A 527 11.69 12.19 -10.59
N LEU A 528 10.70 11.29 -10.47
CA LEU A 528 10.51 10.17 -11.40
C LEU A 528 10.14 10.64 -12.82
N LEU A 529 9.28 11.66 -12.96
CA LEU A 529 8.95 12.24 -14.25
C LEU A 529 10.16 12.94 -14.89
N LEU A 530 10.96 13.66 -14.11
CA LEU A 530 12.21 14.28 -14.58
C LEU A 530 13.23 13.22 -15.01
N LEU A 531 13.37 12.14 -14.26
CA LEU A 531 14.23 11.00 -14.59
C LEU A 531 13.79 10.35 -15.91
N ALA A 532 12.49 10.11 -16.07
CA ALA A 532 11.91 9.54 -17.28
C ALA A 532 12.13 10.43 -18.51
N ASP A 533 11.91 11.73 -18.36
CA ASP A 533 12.14 12.71 -19.45
C ASP A 533 13.64 12.76 -19.81
N GLY A 534 14.54 12.79 -18.83
CA GLY A 534 15.98 12.77 -19.06
C GLY A 534 16.43 11.56 -19.88
N ILE A 535 15.95 10.36 -19.50
CA ILE A 535 16.27 9.11 -20.22
C ILE A 535 15.62 9.09 -21.61
N SER A 536 14.39 9.57 -21.76
CA SER A 536 13.65 9.55 -23.02
C SER A 536 14.34 10.31 -24.15
N ARG A 537 15.05 11.37 -23.81
CA ARG A 537 15.77 12.24 -24.77
C ARG A 537 17.09 11.67 -25.25
N LYS A 538 17.60 10.61 -24.62
CA LYS A 538 18.89 10.01 -24.98
C LYS A 538 18.77 9.11 -26.20
N GLN A 539 19.77 9.18 -27.08
CA GLN A 539 19.85 8.29 -28.23
C GLN A 539 20.22 6.87 -27.79
N PRO A 540 19.64 5.83 -28.39
CA PRO A 540 20.02 4.46 -28.11
C PRO A 540 21.46 4.21 -28.55
N VAL A 541 22.23 3.51 -27.72
CA VAL A 541 23.59 3.08 -27.98
C VAL A 541 23.58 1.62 -28.42
N ALA A 542 24.40 1.27 -29.40
CA ALA A 542 24.53 -0.10 -29.86
C ALA A 542 25.16 -0.98 -28.76
N MET A 543 24.59 -2.15 -28.53
CA MET A 543 25.16 -3.12 -27.58
C MET A 543 26.56 -3.54 -28.03
N THR A 544 27.53 -3.44 -27.13
CA THR A 544 28.91 -3.88 -27.32
C THR A 544 29.26 -4.98 -26.34
N THR A 545 30.42 -5.61 -26.47
CA THR A 545 30.96 -6.55 -25.49
C THR A 545 31.19 -5.92 -24.11
N GLY A 546 31.29 -4.59 -24.05
CA GLY A 546 31.38 -3.79 -22.84
C GLY A 546 30.05 -3.47 -22.17
N THR A 547 28.90 -3.70 -22.83
CA THR A 547 27.57 -3.39 -22.26
C THR A 547 27.20 -4.39 -21.18
N LEU A 548 26.77 -3.90 -20.01
CA LEU A 548 26.23 -4.73 -18.94
C LEU A 548 24.80 -5.14 -19.29
N ARG A 549 24.57 -6.43 -19.48
CA ARG A 549 23.21 -6.95 -19.80
C ARG A 549 22.34 -6.94 -18.55
N THR A 550 21.22 -6.22 -18.61
CA THR A 550 20.25 -6.10 -17.52
C THR A 550 19.19 -7.20 -17.51
N ASP A 551 19.15 -8.07 -18.52
CA ASP A 551 18.25 -9.22 -18.68
C ASP A 551 18.89 -10.55 -18.21
N THR A 552 19.71 -10.52 -17.16
CA THR A 552 20.44 -11.69 -16.63
C THR A 552 20.16 -11.89 -15.15
N VAL A 553 20.21 -13.14 -14.69
CA VAL A 553 20.09 -13.50 -13.27
C VAL A 553 21.15 -12.77 -12.43
N LEU A 554 22.40 -12.73 -12.93
CA LEU A 554 23.48 -12.03 -12.24
C LEU A 554 23.15 -10.56 -11.96
N PHE A 555 22.68 -9.81 -12.97
CA PHE A 555 22.30 -8.41 -12.80
C PHE A 555 21.14 -8.26 -11.80
N THR A 556 20.14 -9.12 -11.89
CA THR A 556 19.00 -9.12 -10.98
C THR A 556 19.42 -9.39 -9.54
N SER A 557 20.35 -10.34 -9.31
CA SER A 557 20.92 -10.62 -7.98
C SER A 557 21.72 -9.44 -7.44
N VAL A 558 22.50 -8.77 -8.29
CA VAL A 558 23.22 -7.54 -7.91
C VAL A 558 22.25 -6.43 -7.54
N THR A 559 21.16 -6.27 -8.29
CA THR A 559 20.11 -5.29 -7.98
C THR A 559 19.48 -5.59 -6.61
N ALA A 560 19.17 -6.86 -6.32
CA ALA A 560 18.70 -7.27 -4.99
C ALA A 560 19.69 -6.92 -3.88
N GLY A 561 20.99 -7.17 -4.11
CA GLY A 561 22.04 -6.79 -3.18
C GLY A 561 22.12 -5.28 -2.93
N VAL A 562 22.04 -4.47 -4.00
CA VAL A 562 22.00 -2.99 -3.89
C VAL A 562 20.78 -2.53 -3.08
N ILE A 563 19.61 -3.10 -3.32
CA ILE A 563 18.38 -2.79 -2.58
C ILE A 563 18.58 -3.06 -1.09
N LEU A 564 19.02 -4.27 -0.74
CA LEU A 564 19.20 -4.69 0.66
C LEU A 564 20.27 -3.85 1.37
N ILE A 565 21.40 -3.59 0.71
CA ILE A 565 22.48 -2.77 1.28
C ILE A 565 22.02 -1.33 1.50
N MET A 566 21.36 -0.71 0.51
CA MET A 566 20.89 0.67 0.64
C MET A 566 19.80 0.79 1.72
N GLY A 567 18.85 -0.15 1.75
CA GLY A 567 17.83 -0.21 2.80
C GLY A 567 18.45 -0.39 4.19
N ALA A 568 19.41 -1.29 4.34
CA ALA A 568 20.09 -1.51 5.61
C ALA A 568 20.88 -0.28 6.06
N LEU A 569 21.68 0.33 5.18
CA LEU A 569 22.44 1.53 5.51
C LEU A 569 21.55 2.70 5.95
N THR A 570 20.35 2.80 5.38
CA THR A 570 19.44 3.92 5.62
C THR A 570 18.61 3.72 6.90
N PHE A 571 18.04 2.52 7.10
CA PHE A 571 16.99 2.31 8.10
C PHE A 571 17.31 1.24 9.15
N PHE A 572 18.35 0.41 8.96
CA PHE A 572 18.68 -0.62 9.94
C PHE A 572 18.91 -0.08 11.37
N PRO A 573 19.52 1.10 11.60
CA PRO A 573 19.66 1.61 12.96
C PRO A 573 18.33 1.76 13.71
N VAL A 574 17.29 2.28 13.06
CA VAL A 574 15.98 2.45 13.71
C VAL A 574 15.25 1.13 13.88
N LEU A 575 15.37 0.20 12.94
CA LEU A 575 14.85 -1.17 13.08
C LEU A 575 15.54 -1.94 14.21
N ALA A 576 16.85 -1.74 14.37
CA ALA A 576 17.61 -2.37 15.44
C ALA A 576 17.22 -1.85 16.83
N LEU A 577 16.94 -0.55 16.96
CA LEU A 577 16.49 0.07 18.21
C LEU A 577 15.02 -0.17 18.52
N GLY A 578 14.20 -0.45 17.53
CA GLY A 578 12.78 -0.83 17.67
C GLY A 578 12.61 -2.35 17.72
N SER A 579 12.07 -2.91 16.64
CA SER A 579 11.61 -4.32 16.59
C SER A 579 12.69 -5.36 16.93
N VAL A 580 13.97 -5.14 16.58
CA VAL A 580 15.04 -6.12 16.91
C VAL A 580 15.33 -6.10 18.42
N ALA A 581 15.44 -4.91 19.02
CA ALA A 581 15.69 -4.79 20.46
C ALA A 581 14.50 -5.33 21.27
N GLU A 582 13.27 -5.11 20.82
CA GLU A 582 12.05 -5.67 21.40
C GLU A 582 12.09 -7.21 21.35
N ALA A 583 12.47 -7.81 20.22
CA ALA A 583 12.60 -9.25 20.10
C ALA A 583 13.60 -9.84 21.12
N PHE A 584 14.74 -9.16 21.32
CA PHE A 584 15.71 -9.57 22.34
C PHE A 584 15.18 -9.40 23.78
N LEU A 585 14.38 -8.39 24.04
CA LEU A 585 13.75 -8.18 25.35
C LEU A 585 12.80 -9.33 25.66
N ILE A 586 11.88 -9.65 24.76
CA ILE A 586 10.94 -10.76 24.89
C ILE A 586 11.67 -12.10 25.05
N ALA A 587 12.74 -12.35 24.30
CA ALA A 587 13.53 -13.57 24.39
C ALA A 587 14.27 -13.74 25.74
N ARG A 588 14.51 -12.64 26.46
CA ARG A 588 15.15 -12.66 27.79
C ARG A 588 14.18 -12.76 28.96
N GLY A 589 12.89 -12.77 28.69
CA GLY A 589 11.86 -12.89 29.71
C GLY A 589 11.27 -11.56 30.18
N GLY A 590 11.38 -10.52 29.36
CA GLY A 590 10.81 -9.19 29.63
C GLY A 590 11.77 -8.24 30.29
#